data_72a7069bc9471474bb2df95408d7723c
#
_entry.id   72a7069bc9471474bb2df95408d7723c
#
_cell.length_a   1.000
_cell.length_b   1.000
_cell.length_c   1.000
_cell.angle_alpha   90.00
_cell.angle_beta   90.00
_cell.angle_gamma   90.00
#
_symmetry.space_group_name_H-M   'P 1'
#
loop_
_entity.id
_entity.type
_entity.pdbx_description
1 polymer ?
#
loop_
_entity_poly.entity_id
_entity_poly.type
_entity_poly.pdbx_seq_one_letter_code
_entity_poly.pdbx_strand_id
1 'polypeptide(L)'
;MSKSRKKTPATNNLNRFLLIIALSTTFGLSGCAVNPVTGKNELSWISTDDEINIGRQQYLPSQQSQGGQFLADPALNDYINEVGKRVANAGDRDLPYEFVVLNNSVPNAWALPGGKIAINRGLLLELKDEAELAAVLGHEAVHAAAKHGANSLQRSQIMQGLVVATSIGASTTDYGNYIVGGAQVGAQMIGQKYGRDAELEADYYGIKYMSLAGYEPAAAIGLQQTFVRLSEGQASSWIDGLFASHPPSQSRVEANRTTIVELNLPSGERYADRYQQKIRFIYDNRHAYKKADVASSTEDLTQAHALVKAAIKSVPTEAKFSGLQGNIYFQQKKFDQAKTSFNQALALDDSYYEYYLGRGLTYQQLGNAEAARQDLIRSHQLLPTAVSSNALGRLALTRGDRREAKQYFQMAMGSDSPTGESALNNFMLLDIPDNPSLYIGVSATTSEDQQLIALLSNKTNINMTDIQIQVSAQIDGRALQRDFSLKSLNAKASLSLATGWKAAISITNVSIQILDANVSQ
;
A
#
# COMPACT_ATOMS: atom_id res chain seq x y z
N MET A 1 7.29 -77.74 14.99
CA MET A 1 7.77 -76.57 14.26
C MET A 1 6.57 -75.64 14.07
N SER A 2 6.44 -74.66 14.93
CA SER A 2 5.32 -73.67 14.92
C SER A 2 5.90 -72.27 14.55
N LYS A 3 5.41 -71.70 13.43
CA LYS A 3 5.77 -70.35 13.00
C LYS A 3 4.87 -69.31 13.69
N SER A 4 5.48 -68.54 14.59
CA SER A 4 4.86 -67.37 15.21
C SER A 4 4.76 -66.24 14.18
N ARG A 5 3.54 -65.77 13.86
CA ARG A 5 3.26 -64.51 13.14
C ARG A 5 3.24 -63.37 14.16
N LYS A 6 4.19 -62.45 14.06
CA LYS A 6 4.16 -61.16 14.76
C LYS A 6 3.06 -60.29 14.15
N LYS A 7 2.05 -59.91 14.96
CA LYS A 7 1.09 -58.83 14.65
C LYS A 7 1.71 -57.49 14.95
N THR A 8 1.80 -56.59 13.97
CA THR A 8 2.13 -55.15 14.16
C THR A 8 0.91 -54.41 14.71
N PRO A 9 1.08 -53.47 15.64
CA PRO A 9 -0.05 -52.76 16.25
C PRO A 9 -0.56 -51.63 15.36
N ALA A 10 -1.82 -51.68 14.99
CA ALA A 10 -2.58 -50.69 14.20
C ALA A 10 -3.09 -49.50 15.05
N THR A 11 -2.56 -49.27 16.23
CA THR A 11 -3.12 -48.30 17.20
C THR A 11 -2.53 -46.89 17.14
N ASN A 12 -1.45 -46.63 16.38
CA ASN A 12 -0.80 -45.32 16.37
C ASN A 12 -1.43 -44.26 15.45
N ASN A 13 -2.20 -44.66 14.44
CA ASN A 13 -2.78 -43.72 13.48
C ASN A 13 -4.10 -43.09 13.99
N LEU A 14 -4.88 -43.84 14.77
CA LEU A 14 -6.13 -43.31 15.33
C LEU A 14 -5.88 -42.24 16.39
N ASN A 15 -4.87 -42.43 17.24
CA ASN A 15 -4.48 -41.41 18.26
C ASN A 15 -3.86 -40.15 17.63
N ARG A 16 -3.17 -40.27 16.50
CA ARG A 16 -2.68 -39.10 15.75
C ARG A 16 -3.83 -38.33 15.08
N PHE A 17 -4.83 -39.02 14.56
CA PHE A 17 -6.01 -38.40 13.96
C PHE A 17 -6.90 -37.72 15.02
N LEU A 18 -7.07 -38.32 16.18
CA LEU A 18 -7.79 -37.72 17.32
C LEU A 18 -7.04 -36.53 17.93
N LEU A 19 -5.70 -36.54 17.94
CA LEU A 19 -4.90 -35.41 18.39
C LEU A 19 -4.99 -34.22 17.44
N ILE A 20 -5.04 -34.47 16.13
CA ILE A 20 -5.20 -33.41 15.10
C ILE A 20 -6.62 -32.81 15.16
N ILE A 21 -7.65 -33.64 15.39
CA ILE A 21 -9.03 -33.15 15.58
C ILE A 21 -9.18 -32.39 16.90
N ALA A 22 -8.54 -32.83 17.99
CA ALA A 22 -8.56 -32.10 19.26
C ALA A 22 -7.77 -30.78 19.20
N LEU A 23 -6.67 -30.70 18.45
CA LEU A 23 -5.95 -29.44 18.21
C LEU A 23 -6.75 -28.49 17.32
N SER A 24 -7.49 -28.98 16.32
CA SER A 24 -8.32 -28.13 15.45
C SER A 24 -9.59 -27.62 16.16
N THR A 25 -10.12 -28.33 17.16
CA THR A 25 -11.28 -27.86 17.95
C THR A 25 -10.91 -26.86 19.02
N THR A 26 -9.68 -26.86 19.55
CA THR A 26 -9.19 -25.82 20.49
C THR A 26 -8.84 -24.51 19.79
N PHE A 27 -8.46 -24.50 18.52
CA PHE A 27 -8.26 -23.28 17.73
C PHE A 27 -9.58 -22.59 17.33
N GLY A 28 -10.70 -23.31 17.28
CA GLY A 28 -12.00 -22.77 16.87
C GLY A 28 -12.73 -21.96 17.94
N LEU A 29 -12.31 -22.00 19.21
CA LEU A 29 -13.00 -21.33 20.32
C LEU A 29 -12.39 -20.00 20.76
N SER A 30 -11.20 -19.64 20.30
CA SER A 30 -10.49 -18.41 20.71
C SER A 30 -10.61 -17.24 19.71
N GLY A 31 -11.40 -17.37 18.64
CA GLY A 31 -11.49 -16.37 17.56
C GLY A 31 -12.79 -15.54 17.54
N CYS A 32 -13.76 -15.78 18.44
CA CYS A 32 -14.99 -14.98 18.48
C CYS A 32 -14.85 -13.83 19.47
N ALA A 33 -14.93 -12.60 18.96
CA ALA A 33 -15.03 -11.38 19.76
C ALA A 33 -16.42 -10.75 19.57
N VAL A 34 -16.90 -10.07 20.59
CA VAL A 34 -18.13 -9.28 20.49
C VAL A 34 -17.79 -7.94 19.85
N ASN A 35 -18.51 -7.58 18.78
CA ASN A 35 -18.41 -6.24 18.20
C ASN A 35 -18.86 -5.22 19.25
N PRO A 36 -17.99 -4.26 19.62
CA PRO A 36 -18.26 -3.36 20.75
C PRO A 36 -19.38 -2.34 20.46
N VAL A 37 -19.80 -2.18 19.20
CA VAL A 37 -20.88 -1.27 18.80
C VAL A 37 -22.21 -2.01 18.66
N THR A 38 -22.19 -3.17 17.99
CA THR A 38 -23.43 -3.91 17.67
C THR A 38 -23.79 -4.99 18.67
N GLY A 39 -22.85 -5.41 19.51
CA GLY A 39 -23.00 -6.57 20.40
C GLY A 39 -23.01 -7.93 19.69
N LYS A 40 -22.81 -7.99 18.37
CA LYS A 40 -22.79 -9.23 17.60
C LYS A 40 -21.47 -9.96 17.77
N ASN A 41 -21.51 -11.29 17.72
CA ASN A 41 -20.31 -12.12 17.71
C ASN A 41 -19.68 -12.08 16.31
N GLU A 42 -18.41 -11.75 16.24
CA GLU A 42 -17.61 -11.68 15.02
C GLU A 42 -16.31 -12.46 15.18
N LEU A 43 -15.78 -12.97 14.07
CA LEU A 43 -14.45 -13.56 14.05
C LEU A 43 -13.43 -12.40 14.08
N SER A 44 -12.79 -12.20 15.22
CA SER A 44 -11.76 -11.16 15.40
C SER A 44 -10.70 -11.64 16.39
N TRP A 45 -9.43 -11.67 15.94
CA TRP A 45 -8.27 -11.94 16.77
C TRP A 45 -7.37 -10.72 16.94
N ILE A 46 -7.72 -9.59 16.32
CA ILE A 46 -7.00 -8.31 16.50
C ILE A 46 -7.50 -7.69 17.81
N SER A 47 -6.61 -7.54 18.79
CA SER A 47 -6.92 -6.88 20.05
C SER A 47 -7.07 -5.37 19.89
N THR A 48 -7.62 -4.69 20.91
CA THR A 48 -7.71 -3.21 20.91
C THR A 48 -6.33 -2.55 20.85
N ASP A 49 -5.35 -3.10 21.54
CA ASP A 49 -3.98 -2.58 21.54
C ASP A 49 -3.33 -2.76 20.15
N ASP A 50 -3.59 -3.89 19.47
CA ASP A 50 -3.13 -4.09 18.10
C ASP A 50 -3.77 -3.10 17.14
N GLU A 51 -5.09 -2.84 17.25
CA GLU A 51 -5.77 -1.83 16.45
C GLU A 51 -5.14 -0.44 16.62
N ILE A 52 -4.90 -0.01 17.87
CA ILE A 52 -4.28 1.27 18.19
C ILE A 52 -2.86 1.35 17.60
N ASN A 53 -2.09 0.26 17.71
CA ASN A 53 -0.74 0.19 17.16
C ASN A 53 -0.72 0.22 15.62
N ILE A 54 -1.61 -0.53 14.97
CA ILE A 54 -1.78 -0.51 13.51
C ILE A 54 -2.14 0.92 13.06
N GLY A 55 -3.15 1.53 13.68
CA GLY A 55 -3.56 2.89 13.36
C GLY A 55 -2.42 3.89 13.52
N ARG A 56 -1.69 3.84 14.63
CA ARG A 56 -0.54 4.72 14.90
C ARG A 56 0.56 4.59 13.85
N GLN A 57 0.91 3.36 13.46
CA GLN A 57 1.96 3.09 12.47
C GLN A 57 1.55 3.52 11.05
N GLN A 58 0.27 3.37 10.70
CA GLN A 58 -0.22 3.65 9.35
C GLN A 58 -0.70 5.09 9.17
N TYR A 59 -0.93 5.86 10.24
CA TYR A 59 -1.56 7.18 10.14
C TYR A 59 -0.73 8.18 9.35
N LEU A 60 0.56 8.35 9.68
CA LEU A 60 1.43 9.26 8.95
C LEU A 60 1.66 8.82 7.50
N PRO A 61 2.04 7.58 7.19
CA PRO A 61 2.17 7.13 5.80
C PRO A 61 0.88 7.33 4.98
N SER A 62 -0.29 7.10 5.59
CA SER A 62 -1.59 7.30 4.95
C SER A 62 -1.85 8.78 4.63
N GLN A 63 -1.56 9.68 5.56
CA GLN A 63 -1.65 11.12 5.32
C GLN A 63 -0.71 11.54 4.18
N GLN A 64 0.54 11.08 4.21
CA GLN A 64 1.54 11.37 3.18
C GLN A 64 1.07 10.94 1.79
N SER A 65 0.52 9.73 1.65
CA SER A 65 0.02 9.21 0.37
C SER A 65 -1.21 9.96 -0.16
N GLN A 66 -1.91 10.70 0.70
CA GLN A 66 -3.14 11.44 0.38
C GLN A 66 -2.93 12.98 0.32
N GLY A 67 -1.69 13.44 0.16
CA GLY A 67 -1.36 14.86 -0.03
C GLY A 67 -0.85 15.58 1.21
N GLY A 68 -0.63 14.86 2.32
CA GLY A 68 -0.17 15.40 3.58
C GLY A 68 -1.25 16.16 4.37
N GLN A 69 -0.91 16.62 5.55
CA GLN A 69 -1.81 17.44 6.36
C GLN A 69 -2.00 18.82 5.73
N PHE A 70 -3.21 19.36 5.83
CA PHE A 70 -3.50 20.72 5.39
C PHE A 70 -3.04 21.73 6.44
N LEU A 71 -1.96 22.46 6.18
CA LEU A 71 -1.33 23.38 7.13
C LEU A 71 -1.57 24.86 6.81
N ALA A 72 -2.15 25.20 5.64
CA ALA A 72 -2.40 26.60 5.25
C ALA A 72 -3.42 27.31 6.16
N ASP A 73 -4.27 26.53 6.85
CA ASP A 73 -5.20 27.02 7.88
C ASP A 73 -5.21 26.05 9.08
N PRO A 74 -4.30 26.21 10.06
CA PRO A 74 -4.25 25.33 11.23
C PRO A 74 -5.54 25.33 12.06
N ALA A 75 -6.27 26.46 12.12
CA ALA A 75 -7.52 26.56 12.87
C ALA A 75 -8.63 25.66 12.30
N LEU A 76 -8.57 25.32 11.01
CA LEU A 76 -9.46 24.34 10.41
C LEU A 76 -9.22 22.93 10.95
N ASN A 77 -7.95 22.52 11.12
CA ASN A 77 -7.63 21.22 11.73
C ASN A 77 -8.13 21.11 13.18
N ASP A 78 -7.92 22.15 13.98
CA ASP A 78 -8.41 22.19 15.37
C ASP A 78 -9.93 22.06 15.42
N TYR A 79 -10.64 22.78 14.55
CA TYR A 79 -12.09 22.72 14.45
C TYR A 79 -12.61 21.33 14.05
N ILE A 80 -12.02 20.70 13.02
CA ILE A 80 -12.42 19.36 12.58
C ILE A 80 -12.15 18.33 13.69
N ASN A 81 -11.01 18.43 14.38
CA ASN A 81 -10.69 17.55 15.49
C ASN A 81 -11.64 17.75 16.70
N GLU A 82 -12.09 18.99 16.98
CA GLU A 82 -13.09 19.29 18.00
C GLU A 82 -14.45 18.64 17.66
N VAL A 83 -14.97 18.87 16.46
CA VAL A 83 -16.25 18.28 16.00
C VAL A 83 -16.18 16.76 16.01
N GLY A 84 -15.11 16.18 15.43
CA GLY A 84 -14.91 14.73 15.37
C GLY A 84 -14.85 14.09 16.73
N LYS A 85 -14.08 14.64 17.68
CA LYS A 85 -14.02 14.14 19.06
C LYS A 85 -15.34 14.26 19.78
N ARG A 86 -16.07 15.36 19.59
CA ARG A 86 -17.41 15.54 20.18
C ARG A 86 -18.37 14.44 19.75
N VAL A 87 -18.36 14.05 18.47
CA VAL A 87 -19.19 12.98 17.95
C VAL A 87 -18.69 11.60 18.37
N ALA A 88 -17.39 11.32 18.27
CA ALA A 88 -16.82 10.04 18.59
C ALA A 88 -16.93 9.70 20.09
N ASN A 89 -16.76 10.69 20.97
CA ASN A 89 -16.91 10.52 22.43
C ASN A 89 -18.38 10.29 22.87
N ALA A 90 -19.37 10.58 22.02
CA ALA A 90 -20.76 10.20 22.25
C ALA A 90 -21.05 8.74 21.88
N GLY A 91 -20.07 8.03 21.31
CA GLY A 91 -20.18 6.65 20.86
C GLY A 91 -19.92 5.61 21.94
N ASP A 92 -20.00 4.35 21.54
CA ASP A 92 -20.00 3.18 22.42
C ASP A 92 -18.56 2.71 22.78
N ARG A 93 -17.48 3.35 22.21
CA ARG A 93 -16.11 2.89 22.39
C ARG A 93 -15.12 4.03 22.64
N ASP A 94 -14.35 3.91 23.73
CA ASP A 94 -13.27 4.85 24.05
C ASP A 94 -11.98 4.44 23.28
N LEU A 95 -11.65 5.21 22.24
CA LEU A 95 -10.43 5.08 21.45
C LEU A 95 -9.66 6.41 21.46
N PRO A 96 -8.34 6.40 21.22
CA PRO A 96 -7.55 7.64 21.10
C PRO A 96 -7.84 8.32 19.75
N TYR A 97 -9.08 8.84 19.61
CA TYR A 97 -9.54 9.48 18.39
C TYR A 97 -8.71 10.72 18.01
N GLU A 98 -8.29 10.74 16.76
CA GLU A 98 -7.63 11.88 16.14
C GLU A 98 -8.25 12.12 14.76
N PHE A 99 -8.53 13.40 14.47
CA PHE A 99 -9.09 13.83 13.20
C PHE A 99 -8.17 14.85 12.56
N VAL A 100 -7.88 14.70 11.27
CA VAL A 100 -7.00 15.57 10.51
C VAL A 100 -7.60 15.96 9.16
N VAL A 101 -7.35 17.19 8.70
CA VAL A 101 -7.66 17.63 7.35
C VAL A 101 -6.47 17.37 6.45
N LEU A 102 -6.70 16.71 5.31
CA LEU A 102 -5.68 16.44 4.31
C LEU A 102 -5.73 17.44 3.16
N ASN A 103 -4.56 17.79 2.63
CA ASN A 103 -4.41 18.72 1.52
C ASN A 103 -4.71 18.07 0.17
N ASN A 104 -5.91 17.52 0.04
CA ASN A 104 -6.40 16.85 -1.14
C ASN A 104 -7.72 17.46 -1.60
N SER A 105 -7.83 17.77 -2.91
CA SER A 105 -9.05 18.33 -3.51
C SER A 105 -10.09 17.25 -3.82
N VAL A 106 -9.72 15.98 -3.88
CA VAL A 106 -10.66 14.87 -4.11
C VAL A 106 -11.50 14.69 -2.85
N PRO A 107 -12.84 14.79 -2.93
CA PRO A 107 -13.70 14.53 -1.77
C PRO A 107 -13.51 13.11 -1.25
N ASN A 108 -13.05 13.00 -0.01
CA ASN A 108 -12.88 11.71 0.65
C ASN A 108 -12.79 11.90 2.17
N ALA A 109 -13.13 10.85 2.92
CA ALA A 109 -12.82 10.65 4.33
C ALA A 109 -12.49 9.18 4.53
N TRP A 110 -11.73 8.86 5.57
CA TRP A 110 -11.39 7.48 5.89
C TRP A 110 -11.02 7.32 7.36
N ALA A 111 -11.21 6.10 7.86
CA ALA A 111 -10.82 5.70 9.20
C ALA A 111 -9.84 4.51 9.16
N LEU A 112 -8.79 4.60 9.98
CA LEU A 112 -7.91 3.48 10.31
C LEU A 112 -8.32 2.87 11.66
N PRO A 113 -7.93 1.62 11.94
CA PRO A 113 -8.09 1.02 13.25
C PRO A 113 -7.55 1.92 14.36
N GLY A 114 -8.13 1.82 15.57
CA GLY A 114 -7.68 2.61 16.72
C GLY A 114 -8.05 4.09 16.70
N GLY A 115 -9.01 4.51 15.85
CA GLY A 115 -9.61 5.85 15.88
C GLY A 115 -8.79 6.94 15.17
N LYS A 116 -7.96 6.59 14.19
CA LYS A 116 -7.22 7.54 13.36
C LYS A 116 -8.03 7.87 12.09
N ILE A 117 -8.52 9.09 11.98
CA ILE A 117 -9.50 9.52 10.98
C ILE A 117 -8.97 10.73 10.22
N ALA A 118 -9.23 10.77 8.92
CA ALA A 118 -8.89 11.92 8.09
C ALA A 118 -10.04 12.29 7.16
N ILE A 119 -10.10 13.58 6.85
CA ILE A 119 -11.04 14.15 5.88
C ILE A 119 -10.27 15.02 4.89
N ASN A 120 -10.52 14.82 3.60
CA ASN A 120 -9.93 15.66 2.57
C ASN A 120 -10.60 17.04 2.54
N ARG A 121 -9.80 18.12 2.37
CA ARG A 121 -10.36 19.47 2.27
C ARG A 121 -11.40 19.62 1.13
N GLY A 122 -11.28 18.80 0.08
CA GLY A 122 -12.27 18.78 -1.01
C GLY A 122 -13.66 18.38 -0.56
N LEU A 123 -13.79 17.44 0.38
CA LEU A 123 -15.08 17.04 0.92
C LEU A 123 -15.75 18.16 1.74
N LEU A 124 -14.95 18.95 2.46
CA LEU A 124 -15.48 20.08 3.25
C LEU A 124 -16.18 21.14 2.39
N LEU A 125 -15.82 21.27 1.11
CA LEU A 125 -16.48 22.21 0.19
C LEU A 125 -17.84 21.73 -0.31
N GLU A 126 -18.15 20.44 -0.16
CA GLU A 126 -19.42 19.81 -0.59
C GLU A 126 -20.46 19.78 0.53
N LEU A 127 -20.04 19.94 1.80
CA LEU A 127 -20.91 19.94 2.96
C LEU A 127 -21.56 21.31 3.18
N LYS A 128 -22.81 21.31 3.65
CA LYS A 128 -23.61 22.53 3.82
C LYS A 128 -23.48 23.16 5.21
N ASP A 129 -23.30 22.31 6.23
CA ASP A 129 -23.30 22.72 7.63
C ASP A 129 -22.50 21.74 8.49
N GLU A 130 -22.33 22.10 9.78
CA GLU A 130 -21.56 21.30 10.74
C GLU A 130 -22.25 19.98 11.09
N ALA A 131 -23.60 19.89 10.97
CA ALA A 131 -24.28 18.63 11.19
C ALA A 131 -24.03 17.62 10.06
N GLU A 132 -23.88 18.07 8.78
CA GLU A 132 -23.40 17.19 7.70
C GLU A 132 -21.93 16.75 7.93
N LEU A 133 -21.06 17.64 8.45
CA LEU A 133 -19.72 17.27 8.88
C LEU A 133 -19.76 16.24 10.02
N ALA A 134 -20.60 16.45 11.03
CA ALA A 134 -20.78 15.52 12.13
C ALA A 134 -21.28 14.13 11.66
N ALA A 135 -22.13 14.10 10.62
CA ALA A 135 -22.58 12.85 10.01
C ALA A 135 -21.44 12.08 9.34
N VAL A 136 -20.56 12.77 8.58
CA VAL A 136 -19.34 12.15 7.97
C VAL A 136 -18.42 11.63 9.06
N LEU A 137 -18.04 12.47 10.03
CA LEU A 137 -17.08 12.09 11.07
C LEU A 137 -17.63 11.02 12.02
N GLY A 138 -18.95 10.99 12.24
CA GLY A 138 -19.64 9.94 12.98
C GLY A 138 -19.62 8.59 12.25
N HIS A 139 -19.87 8.60 10.94
CA HIS A 139 -19.78 7.44 10.08
C HIS A 139 -18.37 6.83 10.12
N GLU A 140 -17.32 7.66 9.97
CA GLU A 140 -15.92 7.21 10.07
C GLU A 140 -15.55 6.73 11.47
N ALA A 141 -16.06 7.39 12.51
CA ALA A 141 -15.83 6.96 13.89
C ALA A 141 -16.44 5.56 14.17
N VAL A 142 -17.60 5.25 13.56
CA VAL A 142 -18.19 3.90 13.65
C VAL A 142 -17.35 2.87 12.93
N HIS A 143 -16.79 3.18 11.74
CA HIS A 143 -15.88 2.23 11.07
C HIS A 143 -14.69 1.84 11.95
N ALA A 144 -14.13 2.79 12.71
CA ALA A 144 -13.07 2.51 13.68
C ALA A 144 -13.62 1.76 14.91
N ALA A 145 -14.75 2.20 15.48
CA ALA A 145 -15.34 1.62 16.69
C ALA A 145 -15.85 0.18 16.47
N ALA A 146 -16.50 -0.10 15.35
CA ALA A 146 -17.02 -1.42 14.96
C ALA A 146 -15.96 -2.33 14.33
N LYS A 147 -14.69 -1.92 14.31
CA LYS A 147 -13.54 -2.71 13.80
C LYS A 147 -13.62 -3.07 12.32
N HIS A 148 -14.36 -2.34 11.49
CA HIS A 148 -14.56 -2.68 10.08
C HIS A 148 -13.24 -2.82 9.33
N GLY A 149 -12.31 -1.86 9.50
CA GLY A 149 -10.97 -1.89 8.89
C GLY A 149 -10.11 -3.05 9.40
N ALA A 150 -10.11 -3.29 10.72
CA ALA A 150 -9.34 -4.39 11.32
C ALA A 150 -9.84 -5.76 10.86
N ASN A 151 -11.17 -5.97 10.85
CA ASN A 151 -11.79 -7.22 10.38
C ASN A 151 -11.54 -7.46 8.89
N SER A 152 -11.44 -6.40 8.12
CA SER A 152 -11.17 -6.47 6.70
C SER A 152 -9.70 -6.83 6.41
N LEU A 153 -8.75 -6.22 7.14
CA LEU A 153 -7.34 -6.59 7.08
C LEU A 153 -7.15 -8.07 7.43
N GLN A 154 -7.79 -8.53 8.50
CA GLN A 154 -7.79 -9.92 8.93
C GLN A 154 -8.31 -10.87 7.84
N ARG A 155 -9.43 -10.53 7.18
CA ARG A 155 -9.96 -11.31 6.04
C ARG A 155 -8.98 -11.38 4.87
N SER A 156 -8.32 -10.28 4.56
CA SER A 156 -7.28 -10.22 3.50
C SER A 156 -6.10 -11.13 3.83
N GLN A 157 -5.66 -11.17 5.09
CA GLN A 157 -4.56 -12.06 5.53
C GLN A 157 -4.95 -13.55 5.43
N ILE A 158 -6.18 -13.91 5.78
CA ILE A 158 -6.68 -15.29 5.60
C ILE A 158 -6.67 -15.67 4.12
N MET A 159 -7.19 -14.80 3.25
CA MET A 159 -7.25 -15.07 1.81
C MET A 159 -5.85 -15.21 1.21
N GLN A 160 -4.90 -14.35 1.59
CA GLN A 160 -3.50 -14.45 1.16
C GLN A 160 -2.87 -15.76 1.66
N GLY A 161 -3.07 -16.13 2.93
CA GLY A 161 -2.60 -17.39 3.49
C GLY A 161 -3.20 -18.62 2.77
N LEU A 162 -4.47 -18.56 2.37
CA LEU A 162 -5.12 -19.62 1.58
C LEU A 162 -4.54 -19.73 0.17
N VAL A 163 -4.27 -18.59 -0.49
CA VAL A 163 -3.63 -18.56 -1.81
C VAL A 163 -2.21 -19.15 -1.75
N VAL A 164 -1.42 -18.79 -0.73
CA VAL A 164 -0.08 -19.37 -0.50
C VAL A 164 -0.19 -20.88 -0.26
N ALA A 165 -1.13 -21.34 0.56
CA ALA A 165 -1.31 -22.76 0.85
C ALA A 165 -1.72 -23.58 -0.39
N THR A 166 -2.49 -22.99 -1.32
CA THR A 166 -2.88 -23.65 -2.59
C THR A 166 -1.78 -23.56 -3.64
N SER A 167 -0.91 -22.57 -3.60
CA SER A 167 0.21 -22.38 -4.54
C SER A 167 1.46 -23.19 -4.19
N ILE A 168 1.61 -23.65 -2.96
CA ILE A 168 2.71 -24.57 -2.55
C ILE A 168 2.65 -25.91 -3.30
N GLY A 169 1.52 -26.24 -3.94
CA GLY A 169 1.38 -27.40 -4.84
C GLY A 169 1.83 -27.17 -6.29
N ALA A 170 2.13 -25.94 -6.68
CA ALA A 170 2.48 -25.58 -8.06
C ALA A 170 3.59 -24.51 -8.09
N SER A 171 4.83 -24.97 -8.10
CA SER A 171 6.06 -24.21 -8.37
C SER A 171 6.55 -23.24 -7.28
N THR A 172 7.68 -23.62 -6.74
CA THR A 172 8.66 -22.84 -6.00
C THR A 172 9.17 -21.62 -6.80
N THR A 173 8.65 -20.45 -6.50
CA THR A 173 9.38 -19.20 -6.75
C THR A 173 9.11 -18.25 -5.57
N ASP A 174 10.10 -18.18 -4.66
CA ASP A 174 10.09 -17.39 -3.42
C ASP A 174 10.19 -15.87 -3.62
N TYR A 175 9.82 -15.33 -4.77
CA TYR A 175 9.93 -13.89 -5.06
C TYR A 175 8.70 -13.04 -4.68
N GLY A 176 7.62 -13.67 -4.23
CA GLY A 176 6.34 -12.99 -3.95
C GLY A 176 6.18 -12.36 -2.57
N ASN A 177 7.08 -12.59 -1.60
CA ASN A 177 6.81 -12.30 -0.19
C ASN A 177 7.60 -11.16 0.45
N TYR A 178 8.31 -10.34 -0.33
CA TYR A 178 8.86 -9.10 0.23
C TYR A 178 7.93 -7.92 -0.03
N ILE A 179 6.83 -7.89 0.71
CA ILE A 179 5.97 -6.72 0.82
C ILE A 179 6.84 -5.58 1.39
N VAL A 180 6.97 -4.51 0.62
CA VAL A 180 7.47 -3.22 1.12
C VAL A 180 6.53 -2.80 2.26
N GLY A 181 6.97 -3.05 3.50
CA GLY A 181 6.10 -2.95 4.68
C GLY A 181 5.58 -1.54 4.91
N GLY A 182 4.44 -1.45 5.53
CA GLY A 182 3.90 -0.24 6.12
C GLY A 182 3.07 0.63 5.15
N ALA A 183 3.67 1.27 4.17
CA ALA A 183 2.96 2.21 3.27
C ALA A 183 1.89 1.52 2.39
N GLN A 184 2.12 0.28 1.97
CA GLN A 184 1.13 -0.50 1.20
C GLN A 184 -0.06 -0.93 2.05
N VAL A 185 0.15 -1.26 3.33
CA VAL A 185 -0.95 -1.63 4.24
C VAL A 185 -1.89 -0.44 4.45
N GLY A 186 -1.36 0.76 4.69
CA GLY A 186 -2.16 1.98 4.83
C GLY A 186 -2.94 2.32 3.55
N ALA A 187 -2.30 2.27 2.39
CA ALA A 187 -2.96 2.53 1.10
C ALA A 187 -4.07 1.50 0.81
N GLN A 188 -3.83 0.22 1.13
CA GLN A 188 -4.83 -0.84 0.98
C GLN A 188 -6.02 -0.63 1.92
N MET A 189 -5.79 -0.16 3.16
CA MET A 189 -6.86 0.14 4.12
C MET A 189 -7.73 1.32 3.68
N ILE A 190 -7.12 2.39 3.14
CA ILE A 190 -7.84 3.59 2.68
C ILE A 190 -8.68 3.30 1.43
N GLY A 191 -8.15 2.53 0.47
CA GLY A 191 -8.85 2.17 -0.77
C GLY A 191 -9.83 1.01 -0.61
N GLN A 192 -10.04 0.50 0.60
CA GLN A 192 -10.86 -0.66 0.82
C GLN A 192 -12.34 -0.35 0.73
N LYS A 193 -13.05 -1.10 -0.12
CA LYS A 193 -14.50 -1.05 -0.22
C LYS A 193 -15.14 -1.84 0.94
N TYR A 194 -15.94 -1.16 1.74
CA TYR A 194 -16.75 -1.80 2.76
C TYR A 194 -17.96 -2.52 2.17
N GLY A 195 -18.39 -3.59 2.81
CA GLY A 195 -19.62 -4.28 2.43
C GLY A 195 -20.87 -3.44 2.81
N ARG A 196 -21.98 -3.69 2.10
CA ARG A 196 -23.26 -2.98 2.33
C ARG A 196 -23.69 -2.97 3.81
N ASP A 197 -23.52 -4.09 4.50
CA ASP A 197 -23.93 -4.19 5.90
C ASP A 197 -23.08 -3.31 6.81
N ALA A 198 -21.78 -3.20 6.56
CA ALA A 198 -20.88 -2.31 7.30
C ALA A 198 -21.21 -0.82 7.04
N GLU A 199 -21.61 -0.48 5.82
CA GLU A 199 -22.07 0.88 5.47
C GLU A 199 -23.38 1.26 6.19
N LEU A 200 -24.36 0.35 6.19
CA LEU A 200 -25.63 0.57 6.89
C LEU A 200 -25.43 0.64 8.42
N GLU A 201 -24.51 -0.14 8.95
CA GLU A 201 -24.14 -0.10 10.36
C GLU A 201 -23.44 1.21 10.70
N ALA A 202 -22.51 1.67 9.85
CA ALA A 202 -21.82 2.96 10.03
C ALA A 202 -22.82 4.15 9.96
N ASP A 203 -23.78 4.10 9.04
CA ASP A 203 -24.85 5.09 8.96
C ASP A 203 -25.73 5.07 10.24
N TYR A 204 -26.21 3.90 10.66
CA TYR A 204 -27.10 3.76 11.80
C TYR A 204 -26.48 4.30 13.09
N TYR A 205 -25.29 3.83 13.44
CA TYR A 205 -24.63 4.27 14.67
C TYR A 205 -24.02 5.68 14.53
N GLY A 206 -23.58 6.08 13.33
CA GLY A 206 -23.10 7.43 13.08
C GLY A 206 -24.19 8.48 13.30
N ILE A 207 -25.43 8.21 12.86
CA ILE A 207 -26.61 9.06 13.12
C ILE A 207 -26.93 9.11 14.63
N LYS A 208 -26.85 7.98 15.31
CA LYS A 208 -27.00 7.92 16.78
C LYS A 208 -25.96 8.78 17.49
N TYR A 209 -24.67 8.66 17.12
CA TYR A 209 -23.58 9.40 17.74
C TYR A 209 -23.70 10.92 17.50
N MET A 210 -23.97 11.35 16.26
CA MET A 210 -24.16 12.77 15.99
C MET A 210 -25.34 13.36 16.75
N SER A 211 -26.45 12.63 16.89
CA SER A 211 -27.63 13.06 17.65
C SER A 211 -27.32 13.19 19.14
N LEU A 212 -26.62 12.20 19.74
CA LEU A 212 -26.17 12.25 21.14
C LEU A 212 -25.18 13.40 21.37
N ALA A 213 -24.41 13.79 20.35
CA ALA A 213 -23.55 14.96 20.38
C ALA A 213 -24.30 16.29 20.17
N GLY A 214 -25.63 16.26 19.99
CA GLY A 214 -26.50 17.43 19.88
C GLY A 214 -26.62 17.99 18.45
N TYR A 215 -26.24 17.25 17.42
CA TYR A 215 -26.42 17.63 16.02
C TYR A 215 -27.76 17.14 15.46
N GLU A 216 -28.30 17.85 14.45
CA GLU A 216 -29.51 17.52 13.73
C GLU A 216 -29.37 16.21 12.92
N PRO A 217 -30.05 15.10 13.29
CA PRO A 217 -29.88 13.81 12.63
C PRO A 217 -30.32 13.83 11.17
N ALA A 218 -31.30 14.67 10.79
CA ALA A 218 -31.77 14.78 9.41
C ALA A 218 -30.67 15.32 8.45
N ALA A 219 -29.59 15.88 8.96
CA ALA A 219 -28.44 16.27 8.14
C ALA A 219 -27.81 15.07 7.43
N ALA A 220 -27.78 13.88 8.06
CA ALA A 220 -27.27 12.66 7.44
C ALA A 220 -28.07 12.25 6.19
N ILE A 221 -29.39 12.50 6.18
CA ILE A 221 -30.24 12.28 4.99
C ILE A 221 -29.82 13.24 3.87
N GLY A 222 -29.68 14.54 4.19
CA GLY A 222 -29.27 15.57 3.23
C GLY A 222 -27.89 15.30 2.62
N LEU A 223 -26.96 14.82 3.43
CA LEU A 223 -25.63 14.40 3.01
C LEU A 223 -25.71 13.24 2.00
N GLN A 224 -26.39 12.15 2.33
CA GLN A 224 -26.54 11.00 1.42
C GLN A 224 -27.26 11.38 0.11
N GLN A 225 -28.28 12.25 0.16
CA GLN A 225 -28.92 12.77 -1.06
C GLN A 225 -27.95 13.59 -1.92
N THR A 226 -27.07 14.37 -1.29
CA THR A 226 -26.00 15.09 -2.01
C THR A 226 -25.05 14.12 -2.68
N PHE A 227 -24.61 13.05 -2.00
CA PHE A 227 -23.73 12.05 -2.57
C PHE A 227 -24.38 11.26 -3.71
N VAL A 228 -25.65 10.85 -3.59
CA VAL A 228 -26.39 10.21 -4.69
C VAL A 228 -26.42 11.12 -5.92
N ARG A 229 -26.80 12.39 -5.76
CA ARG A 229 -26.83 13.36 -6.88
C ARG A 229 -25.44 13.55 -7.52
N LEU A 230 -24.38 13.62 -6.73
CA LEU A 230 -23.02 13.75 -7.24
C LEU A 230 -22.58 12.50 -8.00
N SER A 231 -23.00 11.30 -7.57
CA SER A 231 -22.67 10.05 -8.25
C SER A 231 -23.37 9.89 -9.61
N GLU A 232 -24.55 10.46 -9.77
CA GLU A 232 -25.33 10.39 -11.02
C GLU A 232 -24.87 11.39 -12.09
N GLY A 233 -24.25 12.50 -11.68
CA GLY A 233 -23.96 13.64 -12.56
C GLY A 233 -22.57 13.71 -13.14
N GLN A 234 -21.61 12.90 -12.72
CA GLN A 234 -20.21 13.08 -13.11
C GLN A 234 -19.45 11.76 -13.30
N ALA A 235 -19.05 11.48 -14.53
CA ALA A 235 -17.97 10.55 -14.86
C ALA A 235 -16.62 11.22 -14.57
N SER A 236 -16.27 11.53 -13.31
CA SER A 236 -15.01 12.19 -12.98
C SER A 236 -14.28 11.45 -11.87
N SER A 237 -12.99 11.25 -12.11
CA SER A 237 -12.03 10.56 -11.23
C SER A 237 -11.99 11.09 -9.78
N TRP A 238 -12.50 12.30 -9.50
CA TRP A 238 -12.50 12.86 -8.16
C TRP A 238 -13.59 12.28 -7.24
N ILE A 239 -14.68 11.73 -7.84
CA ILE A 239 -15.74 11.03 -7.09
C ILE A 239 -15.28 9.62 -6.70
N ASP A 240 -14.31 9.06 -7.45
CA ASP A 240 -13.82 7.70 -7.25
C ASP A 240 -13.20 7.48 -5.86
N GLY A 241 -12.72 8.53 -5.19
CA GLY A 241 -12.17 8.43 -3.85
C GLY A 241 -13.19 7.98 -2.79
N LEU A 242 -14.20 8.82 -2.52
CA LEU A 242 -15.21 8.55 -1.49
C LEU A 242 -16.15 7.42 -1.90
N PHE A 243 -16.63 7.43 -3.15
CA PHE A 243 -17.64 6.46 -3.61
C PHE A 243 -17.05 5.10 -3.95
N ALA A 244 -15.73 4.99 -4.11
CA ALA A 244 -15.06 3.70 -4.23
C ALA A 244 -15.10 2.91 -2.92
N SER A 245 -14.90 3.57 -1.78
CA SER A 245 -14.94 2.95 -0.45
C SER A 245 -16.35 2.95 0.17
N HIS A 246 -17.13 4.04 -0.02
CA HIS A 246 -18.44 4.28 0.58
C HIS A 246 -19.51 4.60 -0.51
N PRO A 247 -19.97 3.59 -1.28
CA PRO A 247 -20.88 3.84 -2.39
C PRO A 247 -22.21 4.41 -1.91
N PRO A 248 -22.62 5.61 -2.41
CA PRO A 248 -23.91 6.18 -2.08
C PRO A 248 -25.02 5.38 -2.77
N SER A 249 -26.18 5.33 -2.13
CA SER A 249 -27.35 4.70 -2.73
C SER A 249 -28.66 5.27 -2.17
N GLN A 250 -29.72 5.25 -2.97
CA GLN A 250 -31.05 5.63 -2.52
C GLN A 250 -31.51 4.74 -1.34
N SER A 251 -31.11 3.49 -1.29
CA SER A 251 -31.42 2.60 -0.17
C SER A 251 -30.80 3.05 1.15
N ARG A 252 -29.61 3.69 1.14
CA ARG A 252 -28.99 4.29 2.34
C ARG A 252 -29.77 5.54 2.78
N VAL A 253 -30.25 6.37 1.83
CA VAL A 253 -31.11 7.51 2.14
C VAL A 253 -32.36 7.07 2.90
N GLU A 254 -33.06 6.01 2.42
CA GLU A 254 -34.27 5.49 3.07
C GLU A 254 -33.96 4.81 4.41
N ALA A 255 -32.84 4.08 4.52
CA ALA A 255 -32.38 3.51 5.79
C ALA A 255 -32.13 4.59 6.85
N ASN A 256 -31.48 5.70 6.47
CA ASN A 256 -31.23 6.82 7.38
C ASN A 256 -32.56 7.47 7.87
N ARG A 257 -33.59 7.59 7.01
CA ARG A 257 -34.92 8.03 7.44
C ARG A 257 -35.54 7.08 8.47
N THR A 258 -35.48 5.79 8.19
CA THR A 258 -35.97 4.73 9.09
C THR A 258 -35.27 4.78 10.42
N THR A 259 -33.96 4.88 10.44
CA THR A 259 -33.13 4.97 11.66
C THR A 259 -33.54 6.12 12.57
N ILE A 260 -33.74 7.31 12.02
CA ILE A 260 -34.16 8.51 12.80
C ILE A 260 -35.52 8.28 13.46
N VAL A 261 -36.47 7.68 12.74
CA VAL A 261 -37.80 7.38 13.25
C VAL A 261 -37.76 6.26 14.31
N GLU A 262 -37.07 5.15 14.03
CA GLU A 262 -36.99 4.00 14.92
C GLU A 262 -36.31 4.34 16.26
N LEU A 263 -35.24 5.13 16.22
CA LEU A 263 -34.52 5.57 17.41
C LEU A 263 -35.19 6.75 18.11
N ASN A 264 -36.27 7.31 17.54
CA ASN A 264 -36.96 8.49 18.05
C ASN A 264 -35.98 9.60 18.45
N LEU A 265 -35.03 9.92 17.56
CA LEU A 265 -33.95 10.86 17.83
C LEU A 265 -34.51 12.30 17.92
N PRO A 266 -34.06 13.08 18.92
CA PRO A 266 -34.46 14.47 19.04
C PRO A 266 -33.86 15.31 17.91
N SER A 267 -34.53 16.40 17.53
CA SER A 267 -33.94 17.46 16.72
C SER A 267 -32.73 18.07 17.42
N GLY A 268 -31.74 18.43 16.66
CA GLY A 268 -30.49 19.04 17.12
C GLY A 268 -30.12 20.28 16.30
N GLU A 269 -28.92 20.76 16.50
CA GLU A 269 -28.41 21.95 15.85
C GLU A 269 -27.65 21.63 14.55
N ARG A 270 -27.78 22.51 13.56
CA ARG A 270 -27.05 22.40 12.27
C ARG A 270 -25.74 23.20 12.25
N TYR A 271 -25.66 24.30 13.01
CA TYR A 271 -24.52 25.23 13.08
C TYR A 271 -24.00 25.66 11.70
N ALA A 272 -24.89 26.02 10.76
CA ALA A 272 -24.51 26.35 9.38
C ALA A 272 -23.58 27.56 9.30
N ASP A 273 -23.90 28.65 10.03
CA ASP A 273 -23.08 29.87 10.02
C ASP A 273 -21.70 29.63 10.59
N ARG A 274 -21.60 28.86 11.67
CA ARG A 274 -20.30 28.46 12.27
C ARG A 274 -19.47 27.67 11.27
N TYR A 275 -20.07 26.71 10.60
CA TYR A 275 -19.42 25.91 9.57
C TYR A 275 -18.86 26.78 8.45
N GLN A 276 -19.69 27.63 7.86
CA GLN A 276 -19.28 28.52 6.78
C GLN A 276 -18.13 29.46 7.18
N GLN A 277 -18.16 29.96 8.42
CA GLN A 277 -17.07 30.75 8.96
C GLN A 277 -15.77 29.95 9.07
N LYS A 278 -15.84 28.68 9.53
CA LYS A 278 -14.68 27.83 9.76
C LYS A 278 -14.03 27.36 8.46
N ILE A 279 -14.82 27.09 7.40
CA ILE A 279 -14.29 26.66 6.09
C ILE A 279 -13.99 27.84 5.16
N ARG A 280 -14.16 29.08 5.62
CA ARG A 280 -14.07 30.27 4.78
C ARG A 280 -12.77 30.36 4.02
N PHE A 281 -11.64 30.04 4.65
CA PHE A 281 -10.33 30.08 4.00
C PHE A 281 -10.29 29.18 2.75
N ILE A 282 -10.69 27.90 2.86
CA ILE A 282 -10.69 26.98 1.72
C ILE A 282 -11.74 27.36 0.68
N TYR A 283 -12.88 27.88 1.10
CA TYR A 283 -13.95 28.34 0.20
C TYR A 283 -13.52 29.55 -0.63
N ASP A 284 -12.95 30.58 -0.02
CA ASP A 284 -12.49 31.79 -0.70
C ASP A 284 -11.34 31.49 -1.67
N ASN A 285 -10.49 30.51 -1.33
CA ASN A 285 -9.32 30.13 -2.13
C ASN A 285 -9.55 28.91 -3.06
N ARG A 286 -10.77 28.38 -3.17
CA ARG A 286 -11.09 27.19 -3.98
C ARG A 286 -10.65 27.28 -5.43
N HIS A 287 -10.65 28.48 -6.01
CA HIS A 287 -10.18 28.68 -7.39
C HIS A 287 -8.65 28.55 -7.54
N ALA A 288 -7.89 28.90 -6.50
CA ALA A 288 -6.44 28.70 -6.50
C ALA A 288 -6.10 27.19 -6.46
N TYR A 289 -6.77 26.45 -5.60
CA TYR A 289 -6.63 24.99 -5.54
C TYR A 289 -7.03 24.32 -6.85
N LYS A 290 -8.15 24.72 -7.45
CA LYS A 290 -8.56 24.20 -8.77
C LYS A 290 -7.53 24.48 -9.87
N LYS A 291 -6.90 25.67 -9.88
CA LYS A 291 -5.78 25.97 -10.80
C LYS A 291 -4.59 25.05 -10.57
N ALA A 292 -4.24 24.78 -9.31
CA ALA A 292 -3.15 23.86 -8.98
C ALA A 292 -3.47 22.42 -9.40
N ASP A 293 -4.70 21.95 -9.23
CA ASP A 293 -5.14 20.62 -9.66
C ASP A 293 -5.06 20.49 -11.19
N VAL A 294 -5.49 21.49 -11.96
CA VAL A 294 -5.33 21.53 -13.42
C VAL A 294 -3.85 21.57 -13.79
N ALA A 295 -3.03 22.36 -13.07
CA ALA A 295 -1.59 22.45 -13.34
C ALA A 295 -0.87 21.11 -13.09
N SER A 296 -1.34 20.31 -12.15
CA SER A 296 -0.76 18.99 -11.84
C SER A 296 -1.13 17.91 -12.86
N SER A 297 -2.24 18.07 -13.59
CA SER A 297 -2.78 17.08 -14.52
C SER A 297 -2.53 17.41 -16.00
N THR A 298 -2.08 18.63 -16.34
CA THR A 298 -1.79 19.00 -17.74
C THR A 298 -0.38 18.63 -18.16
N GLU A 299 -0.23 18.14 -19.38
CA GLU A 299 1.08 17.87 -20.00
C GLU A 299 1.75 19.15 -20.55
N ASP A 300 0.99 20.23 -20.75
CA ASP A 300 1.55 21.52 -21.17
C ASP A 300 2.21 22.23 -20.00
N LEU A 301 3.54 22.10 -19.90
CA LEU A 301 4.35 22.71 -18.84
C LEU A 301 4.30 24.24 -18.84
N THR A 302 3.97 24.90 -19.95
CA THR A 302 3.82 26.36 -20.03
C THR A 302 2.52 26.78 -19.38
N GLN A 303 1.42 26.08 -19.71
CA GLN A 303 0.12 26.27 -19.08
C GLN A 303 0.19 25.95 -17.57
N ALA A 304 0.78 24.79 -17.20
CA ALA A 304 0.98 24.40 -15.82
C ALA A 304 1.69 25.49 -15.00
N HIS A 305 2.78 26.04 -15.56
CA HIS A 305 3.54 27.11 -14.91
C HIS A 305 2.72 28.39 -14.71
N ALA A 306 1.93 28.79 -15.71
CA ALA A 306 1.06 29.97 -15.60
C ALA A 306 -0.02 29.78 -14.51
N LEU A 307 -0.63 28.60 -14.44
CA LEU A 307 -1.68 28.26 -13.49
C LEU A 307 -1.12 28.22 -12.05
N VAL A 308 0.02 27.56 -11.82
CA VAL A 308 0.60 27.46 -10.49
C VAL A 308 1.11 28.84 -9.99
N LYS A 309 1.66 29.66 -10.88
CA LYS A 309 2.04 31.04 -10.55
C LYS A 309 0.84 31.86 -10.11
N ALA A 310 -0.31 31.71 -10.77
CA ALA A 310 -1.55 32.37 -10.36
C ALA A 310 -2.08 31.83 -9.03
N ALA A 311 -1.94 30.53 -8.74
CA ALA A 311 -2.31 29.94 -7.46
C ALA A 311 -1.43 30.47 -6.32
N ILE A 312 -0.11 30.50 -6.49
CA ILE A 312 0.85 31.07 -5.52
C ILE A 312 0.52 32.55 -5.22
N LYS A 313 0.17 33.33 -6.25
CA LYS A 313 -0.20 34.76 -6.05
C LYS A 313 -1.46 34.90 -5.18
N SER A 314 -2.41 33.97 -5.29
CA SER A 314 -3.63 33.97 -4.48
C SER A 314 -3.40 33.50 -3.05
N VAL A 315 -2.57 32.45 -2.85
CA VAL A 315 -2.28 31.87 -1.53
C VAL A 315 -0.77 31.60 -1.43
N PRO A 316 0.02 32.63 -1.12
CA PRO A 316 1.48 32.51 -1.07
C PRO A 316 1.99 31.64 0.09
N THR A 317 1.14 31.35 1.07
CA THR A 317 1.45 30.50 2.23
C THR A 317 1.14 29.01 2.00
N GLU A 318 0.63 28.65 0.83
CA GLU A 318 0.32 27.25 0.51
C GLU A 318 1.56 26.54 -0.05
N ALA A 319 2.18 25.70 0.76
CA ALA A 319 3.39 24.96 0.42
C ALA A 319 3.26 24.10 -0.84
N LYS A 320 2.09 23.46 -1.00
CA LYS A 320 1.79 22.59 -2.15
C LYS A 320 1.97 23.28 -3.50
N PHE A 321 1.65 24.58 -3.58
CA PHE A 321 1.81 25.33 -4.82
C PHE A 321 3.28 25.57 -5.17
N SER A 322 4.10 25.86 -4.17
CA SER A 322 5.56 25.99 -4.35
C SER A 322 6.20 24.64 -4.69
N GLY A 323 5.76 23.55 -4.07
CA GLY A 323 6.19 22.18 -4.42
C GLY A 323 5.84 21.81 -5.86
N LEU A 324 4.61 22.09 -6.30
CA LEU A 324 4.17 21.86 -7.68
C LEU A 324 4.97 22.71 -8.68
N GLN A 325 5.28 23.96 -8.34
CA GLN A 325 6.15 24.81 -9.17
C GLN A 325 7.56 24.19 -9.30
N GLY A 326 8.08 23.62 -8.20
CA GLY A 326 9.34 22.88 -8.20
C GLY A 326 9.32 21.68 -9.15
N ASN A 327 8.25 20.89 -9.13
CA ASN A 327 8.06 19.76 -10.04
C ASN A 327 8.00 20.19 -11.52
N ILE A 328 7.30 21.29 -11.82
CA ILE A 328 7.22 21.85 -13.20
C ILE A 328 8.62 22.29 -13.67
N TYR A 329 9.38 23.01 -12.83
CA TYR A 329 10.74 23.40 -13.19
C TYR A 329 11.68 22.20 -13.34
N PHE A 330 11.52 21.17 -12.51
CA PHE A 330 12.28 19.92 -12.65
C PHE A 330 12.03 19.25 -14.01
N GLN A 331 10.76 19.11 -14.41
CA GLN A 331 10.39 18.57 -15.73
C GLN A 331 10.92 19.41 -16.90
N GLN A 332 10.98 20.74 -16.73
CA GLN A 332 11.61 21.67 -17.68
C GLN A 332 13.16 21.62 -17.64
N LYS A 333 13.77 20.76 -16.81
CA LYS A 333 15.22 20.68 -16.56
C LYS A 333 15.84 21.98 -16.02
N LYS A 334 15.04 22.84 -15.41
CA LYS A 334 15.47 24.10 -14.77
C LYS A 334 15.78 23.86 -13.29
N PHE A 335 16.86 23.10 -13.03
CA PHE A 335 17.11 22.53 -11.71
C PHE A 335 17.38 23.55 -10.61
N ASP A 336 18.03 24.69 -10.88
CA ASP A 336 18.22 25.74 -9.86
C ASP A 336 16.89 26.39 -9.47
N GLN A 337 15.97 26.60 -10.42
CA GLN A 337 14.64 27.12 -10.16
C GLN A 337 13.78 26.08 -9.40
N ALA A 338 13.90 24.80 -9.75
CA ALA A 338 13.25 23.71 -9.02
C ALA A 338 13.70 23.66 -7.56
N LYS A 339 15.02 23.69 -7.32
CA LYS A 339 15.60 23.75 -5.96
C LYS A 339 15.04 24.94 -5.15
N THR A 340 14.99 26.12 -5.76
CA THR A 340 14.46 27.32 -5.10
C THR A 340 12.99 27.15 -4.70
N SER A 341 12.16 26.60 -5.61
CA SER A 341 10.73 26.36 -5.33
C SER A 341 10.51 25.30 -4.26
N PHE A 342 11.29 24.22 -4.25
CA PHE A 342 11.22 23.22 -3.17
C PHE A 342 11.70 23.78 -1.82
N ASN A 343 12.71 24.67 -1.81
CA ASN A 343 13.12 25.36 -0.59
C ASN A 343 11.98 26.24 -0.04
N GLN A 344 11.23 26.92 -0.91
CA GLN A 344 10.06 27.69 -0.51
C GLN A 344 8.96 26.79 0.06
N ALA A 345 8.67 25.65 -0.57
CA ALA A 345 7.72 24.68 -0.07
C ALA A 345 8.11 24.18 1.32
N LEU A 346 9.37 23.77 1.51
CA LEU A 346 9.89 23.26 2.78
C LEU A 346 10.00 24.32 3.88
N ALA A 347 10.10 25.60 3.53
CA ALA A 347 10.03 26.69 4.49
C ALA A 347 8.60 26.92 5.02
N LEU A 348 7.57 26.55 4.25
CA LEU A 348 6.16 26.65 4.61
C LEU A 348 5.64 25.36 5.27
N ASP A 349 6.14 24.21 4.84
CA ASP A 349 5.77 22.88 5.34
C ASP A 349 6.94 21.90 5.16
N ASP A 350 7.55 21.48 6.25
CA ASP A 350 8.65 20.52 6.29
C ASP A 350 8.19 19.09 6.63
N SER A 351 6.89 18.86 6.64
CA SER A 351 6.28 17.58 7.01
C SER A 351 5.89 16.70 5.83
N TYR A 352 5.88 17.21 4.59
CA TYR A 352 5.39 16.47 3.42
C TYR A 352 6.53 15.88 2.57
N TYR A 353 6.46 14.57 2.31
CA TYR A 353 7.53 13.80 1.70
C TYR A 353 7.92 14.24 0.28
N GLU A 354 6.95 14.71 -0.54
CA GLU A 354 7.21 15.06 -1.95
C GLU A 354 8.17 16.24 -2.11
N TYR A 355 8.17 17.18 -1.17
CA TYR A 355 9.07 18.32 -1.25
C TYR A 355 10.53 17.90 -1.07
N TYR A 356 10.81 16.99 -0.15
CA TYR A 356 12.11 16.36 0.02
C TYR A 356 12.47 15.47 -1.16
N LEU A 357 11.53 14.67 -1.67
CA LEU A 357 11.73 13.83 -2.85
C LEU A 357 12.15 14.68 -4.05
N GLY A 358 11.36 15.71 -4.37
CA GLY A 358 11.61 16.61 -5.50
C GLY A 358 12.94 17.34 -5.37
N ARG A 359 13.26 17.88 -4.18
CA ARG A 359 14.55 18.56 -3.94
C ARG A 359 15.71 17.59 -3.98
N GLY A 360 15.58 16.40 -3.42
CA GLY A 360 16.60 15.34 -3.46
C GLY A 360 16.93 14.89 -4.88
N LEU A 361 15.91 14.65 -5.71
CA LEU A 361 16.10 14.36 -7.14
C LEU A 361 16.72 15.55 -7.88
N THR A 362 16.35 16.77 -7.52
CA THR A 362 16.96 17.99 -8.08
C THR A 362 18.43 18.08 -7.74
N TYR A 363 18.83 17.81 -6.49
CA TYR A 363 20.24 17.77 -6.09
C TYR A 363 21.03 16.69 -6.84
N GLN A 364 20.44 15.52 -7.14
CA GLN A 364 21.09 14.51 -8.00
C GLN A 364 21.41 15.09 -9.39
N GLN A 365 20.47 15.81 -9.99
CA GLN A 365 20.70 16.44 -11.31
C GLN A 365 21.76 17.55 -11.28
N LEU A 366 21.89 18.23 -10.15
CA LEU A 366 22.92 19.25 -9.91
C LEU A 366 24.28 18.68 -9.47
N GLY A 367 24.42 17.35 -9.36
CA GLY A 367 25.66 16.68 -8.96
C GLY A 367 25.97 16.75 -7.45
N ASN A 368 25.04 17.23 -6.62
CA ASN A 368 25.22 17.29 -5.17
C ASN A 368 24.68 16.02 -4.51
N ALA A 369 25.48 14.95 -4.54
CA ALA A 369 25.09 13.63 -4.06
C ALA A 369 24.79 13.59 -2.55
N GLU A 370 25.49 14.38 -1.72
CA GLU A 370 25.28 14.38 -0.27
C GLU A 370 23.95 15.05 0.11
N ALA A 371 23.67 16.24 -0.44
CA ALA A 371 22.37 16.90 -0.22
C ALA A 371 21.20 16.06 -0.77
N ALA A 372 21.40 15.41 -1.93
CA ALA A 372 20.41 14.50 -2.50
C ALA A 372 20.10 13.36 -1.54
N ARG A 373 21.15 12.74 -0.96
CA ARG A 373 20.99 11.63 -0.03
C ARG A 373 20.22 12.03 1.23
N GLN A 374 20.54 13.16 1.82
CA GLN A 374 19.86 13.67 3.03
C GLN A 374 18.37 13.87 2.78
N ASP A 375 18.00 14.55 1.69
CA ASP A 375 16.61 14.79 1.35
C ASP A 375 15.88 13.49 0.99
N LEU A 376 16.49 12.60 0.22
CA LEU A 376 15.87 11.32 -0.16
C LEU A 376 15.66 10.40 1.06
N ILE A 377 16.57 10.40 2.04
CA ILE A 377 16.39 9.69 3.31
C ILE A 377 15.20 10.28 4.08
N ARG A 378 15.11 11.61 4.17
CA ARG A 378 14.00 12.26 4.86
C ARG A 378 12.66 11.96 4.19
N SER A 379 12.61 12.04 2.85
CA SER A 379 11.44 11.64 2.06
C SER A 379 11.04 10.19 2.34
N HIS A 380 12.01 9.27 2.31
CA HIS A 380 11.80 7.84 2.54
C HIS A 380 11.30 7.53 3.96
N GLN A 381 11.76 8.29 4.97
CA GLN A 381 11.27 8.16 6.35
C GLN A 381 9.81 8.59 6.49
N LEU A 382 9.37 9.62 5.75
CA LEU A 382 7.99 10.11 5.75
C LEU A 382 7.07 9.17 4.97
N LEU A 383 7.49 8.76 3.77
CA LEU A 383 6.79 7.78 2.94
C LEU A 383 7.80 7.01 2.07
N PRO A 384 8.05 5.72 2.34
CA PRO A 384 8.85 4.88 1.46
C PRO A 384 8.18 4.72 0.09
N THR A 385 8.76 5.31 -0.94
CA THR A 385 8.28 5.17 -2.33
C THR A 385 9.29 4.41 -3.18
N ALA A 386 8.84 3.78 -4.26
CA ALA A 386 9.75 3.15 -5.21
C ALA A 386 10.76 4.16 -5.78
N VAL A 387 10.33 5.42 -5.98
CA VAL A 387 11.19 6.49 -6.50
C VAL A 387 12.31 6.84 -5.50
N SER A 388 11.96 7.08 -4.23
CA SER A 388 12.97 7.38 -3.20
C SER A 388 13.92 6.21 -2.98
N SER A 389 13.39 4.98 -2.93
CA SER A 389 14.20 3.77 -2.75
C SER A 389 15.15 3.55 -3.93
N ASN A 390 14.67 3.61 -5.18
CA ASN A 390 15.53 3.45 -6.35
C ASN A 390 16.62 4.54 -6.42
N ALA A 391 16.28 5.79 -6.10
CA ALA A 391 17.23 6.89 -6.09
C ALA A 391 18.32 6.69 -5.01
N LEU A 392 17.93 6.26 -3.80
CA LEU A 392 18.87 5.92 -2.71
C LEU A 392 19.76 4.72 -3.08
N GLY A 393 19.18 3.68 -3.71
CA GLY A 393 19.94 2.54 -4.20
C GLY A 393 21.03 2.93 -5.20
N ARG A 394 20.70 3.82 -6.15
CA ARG A 394 21.68 4.36 -7.11
C ARG A 394 22.78 5.18 -6.44
N LEU A 395 22.44 6.02 -5.45
CA LEU A 395 23.43 6.77 -4.68
C LEU A 395 24.34 5.85 -3.85
N ALA A 396 23.80 4.81 -3.24
CA ALA A 396 24.58 3.81 -2.52
C ALA A 396 25.56 3.08 -3.47
N LEU A 397 25.09 2.70 -4.66
CA LEU A 397 25.92 2.06 -5.68
C LEU A 397 27.07 2.96 -6.13
N THR A 398 26.80 4.26 -6.36
CA THR A 398 27.86 5.24 -6.73
C THR A 398 28.93 5.39 -5.64
N ARG A 399 28.57 5.17 -4.37
CA ARG A 399 29.51 5.17 -3.24
C ARG A 399 30.24 3.83 -3.06
N GLY A 400 29.92 2.80 -3.86
CA GLY A 400 30.46 1.46 -3.74
C GLY A 400 29.78 0.59 -2.67
N ASP A 401 28.71 1.06 -2.02
CA ASP A 401 27.97 0.28 -1.03
C ASP A 401 26.93 -0.62 -1.70
N ARG A 402 27.41 -1.76 -2.21
CA ARG A 402 26.57 -2.77 -2.88
C ARG A 402 25.48 -3.34 -1.97
N ARG A 403 25.75 -3.47 -0.66
CA ARG A 403 24.81 -4.03 0.30
C ARG A 403 23.62 -3.08 0.52
N GLU A 404 23.89 -1.82 0.80
CA GLU A 404 22.86 -0.79 0.98
C GLU A 404 22.07 -0.60 -0.34
N ALA A 405 22.77 -0.58 -1.49
CA ALA A 405 22.14 -0.48 -2.80
C ALA A 405 21.13 -1.61 -3.05
N LYS A 406 21.53 -2.86 -2.77
CA LYS A 406 20.69 -4.06 -2.93
C LYS A 406 19.43 -3.98 -2.06
N GLN A 407 19.55 -3.52 -0.80
CA GLN A 407 18.39 -3.32 0.09
C GLN A 407 17.39 -2.31 -0.46
N TYR A 408 17.86 -1.15 -0.91
CA TYR A 408 16.97 -0.13 -1.47
C TYR A 408 16.32 -0.56 -2.79
N PHE A 409 17.04 -1.23 -3.69
CA PHE A 409 16.45 -1.75 -4.92
C PHE A 409 15.40 -2.82 -4.63
N GLN A 410 15.63 -3.67 -3.63
CA GLN A 410 14.67 -4.67 -3.18
C GLN A 410 13.37 -4.02 -2.69
N MET A 411 13.44 -2.89 -2.00
CA MET A 411 12.26 -2.12 -1.58
C MET A 411 11.49 -1.51 -2.76
N ALA A 412 12.18 -1.17 -3.86
CA ALA A 412 11.56 -0.50 -5.01
C ALA A 412 11.01 -1.47 -6.05
N MET A 413 11.61 -2.66 -6.21
CA MET A 413 11.35 -3.58 -7.32
C MET A 413 9.94 -4.18 -7.34
N GLY A 414 9.22 -4.14 -6.21
CA GLY A 414 7.84 -4.61 -6.10
C GLY A 414 6.78 -3.65 -6.66
N SER A 415 7.21 -2.48 -7.14
CA SER A 415 6.30 -1.49 -7.74
C SER A 415 6.01 -1.83 -9.20
N ASP A 416 4.73 -1.84 -9.57
CA ASP A 416 4.28 -1.99 -10.96
C ASP A 416 4.42 -0.66 -11.73
N SER A 417 5.67 -0.23 -11.92
CA SER A 417 6.03 1.04 -12.57
C SER A 417 7.40 0.94 -13.26
N PRO A 418 7.73 1.85 -14.19
CA PRO A 418 9.07 1.90 -14.80
C PRO A 418 10.21 2.03 -13.77
N THR A 419 9.94 2.67 -12.63
CA THR A 419 10.90 2.76 -11.52
C THR A 419 11.11 1.42 -10.84
N GLY A 420 10.04 0.63 -10.64
CA GLY A 420 10.13 -0.72 -10.09
C GLY A 420 10.88 -1.66 -11.02
N GLU A 421 10.62 -1.60 -12.32
CA GLU A 421 11.36 -2.37 -13.33
C GLU A 421 12.85 -2.00 -13.35
N SER A 422 13.18 -0.70 -13.30
CA SER A 422 14.57 -0.24 -13.18
C SER A 422 15.25 -0.77 -11.91
N ALA A 423 14.53 -0.74 -10.78
CA ALA A 423 15.04 -1.24 -9.51
C ALA A 423 15.27 -2.77 -9.54
N LEU A 424 14.34 -3.52 -10.15
CA LEU A 424 14.48 -4.97 -10.34
C LEU A 424 15.73 -5.30 -11.17
N ASN A 425 15.95 -4.59 -12.27
CA ASN A 425 17.13 -4.78 -13.09
C ASN A 425 18.42 -4.48 -12.31
N ASN A 426 18.46 -3.37 -11.57
CA ASN A 426 19.62 -3.01 -10.74
C ASN A 426 19.83 -4.03 -9.60
N PHE A 427 18.77 -4.54 -8.99
CA PHE A 427 18.84 -5.59 -7.99
C PHE A 427 19.44 -6.88 -8.59
N MET A 428 18.94 -7.34 -9.73
CA MET A 428 19.44 -8.55 -10.38
C MET A 428 20.91 -8.43 -10.80
N LEU A 429 21.36 -7.26 -11.28
CA LEU A 429 22.78 -7.02 -11.58
C LEU A 429 23.69 -7.21 -10.36
N LEU A 430 23.18 -6.92 -9.16
CA LEU A 430 23.89 -7.11 -7.91
C LEU A 430 23.73 -8.51 -7.32
N ASP A 431 22.61 -9.18 -7.58
CA ASP A 431 22.24 -10.44 -6.95
C ASP A 431 22.68 -11.67 -7.74
N ILE A 432 22.73 -11.61 -9.07
CA ILE A 432 23.12 -12.74 -9.93
C ILE A 432 24.48 -13.31 -9.56
N PRO A 433 25.55 -12.49 -9.32
CA PRO A 433 26.84 -13.05 -8.92
C PRO A 433 26.83 -13.75 -7.55
N ASP A 434 25.96 -13.30 -6.64
CA ASP A 434 25.84 -13.90 -5.30
C ASP A 434 24.94 -15.16 -5.31
N ASN A 435 23.92 -15.21 -6.18
CA ASN A 435 22.86 -16.22 -6.19
C ASN A 435 22.49 -16.69 -7.61
N PRO A 436 23.44 -17.14 -8.45
CA PRO A 436 23.18 -17.41 -9.87
C PRO A 436 22.16 -18.54 -10.11
N SER A 437 22.04 -19.50 -9.22
CA SER A 437 21.09 -20.60 -9.32
C SER A 437 19.62 -20.18 -9.28
N LEU A 438 19.31 -19.01 -8.73
CA LEU A 438 17.95 -18.47 -8.72
C LEU A 438 17.50 -18.00 -10.11
N TYR A 439 18.45 -17.58 -10.94
CA TYR A 439 18.22 -16.91 -12.22
C TYR A 439 18.43 -17.81 -13.42
N ILE A 440 19.17 -18.90 -13.27
CA ILE A 440 19.42 -19.90 -14.31
C ILE A 440 18.62 -21.15 -14.01
N GLY A 441 17.62 -21.41 -14.87
CA GLY A 441 16.90 -22.69 -14.84
C GLY A 441 17.77 -23.81 -15.38
N VAL A 442 17.77 -24.97 -14.71
CA VAL A 442 18.51 -26.15 -15.14
C VAL A 442 17.59 -27.35 -15.24
N SER A 443 17.81 -28.17 -16.25
CA SER A 443 17.19 -29.50 -16.43
C SER A 443 18.09 -30.40 -17.22
N ALA A 444 17.78 -31.69 -17.29
CA ALA A 444 18.54 -32.67 -18.05
C ALA A 444 17.64 -33.43 -19.01
N THR A 445 18.22 -33.81 -20.15
CA THR A 445 17.62 -34.72 -21.12
C THR A 445 18.65 -35.68 -21.69
N THR A 446 18.24 -36.67 -22.46
CA THR A 446 19.12 -37.56 -23.23
C THR A 446 18.87 -37.38 -24.70
N SER A 447 19.93 -37.40 -25.52
CA SER A 447 19.81 -37.44 -26.97
C SER A 447 19.36 -38.82 -27.46
N GLU A 448 19.01 -38.93 -28.74
CA GLU A 448 18.70 -40.22 -29.40
C GLU A 448 19.84 -41.22 -29.23
N ASP A 449 21.07 -40.77 -29.21
CA ASP A 449 22.29 -41.58 -28.98
C ASP A 449 22.59 -41.87 -27.52
N GLN A 450 21.64 -41.68 -26.59
CA GLN A 450 21.81 -41.90 -25.14
C GLN A 450 22.90 -41.01 -24.49
N GLN A 451 23.15 -39.84 -25.05
CA GLN A 451 24.07 -38.87 -24.45
C GLN A 451 23.34 -37.95 -23.48
N LEU A 452 23.89 -37.72 -22.27
CA LEU A 452 23.36 -36.77 -21.31
C LEU A 452 23.61 -35.34 -21.79
N ILE A 453 22.53 -34.56 -21.82
CA ILE A 453 22.51 -33.13 -22.19
C ILE A 453 21.96 -32.34 -21.01
N ALA A 454 22.71 -31.36 -20.55
CA ALA A 454 22.26 -30.35 -19.60
C ALA A 454 21.58 -29.20 -20.35
N LEU A 455 20.36 -28.83 -19.95
CA LEU A 455 19.62 -27.69 -20.49
C LEU A 455 19.69 -26.55 -19.47
N LEU A 456 20.11 -25.39 -19.95
CA LEU A 456 20.20 -24.15 -19.15
C LEU A 456 19.26 -23.13 -19.76
N SER A 457 18.58 -22.36 -18.91
CA SER A 457 17.71 -21.27 -19.34
C SER A 457 17.92 -20.02 -18.49
N ASN A 458 18.23 -18.91 -19.12
CA ASN A 458 18.30 -17.61 -18.45
C ASN A 458 16.88 -17.05 -18.28
N LYS A 459 16.42 -16.97 -17.03
CA LYS A 459 15.07 -16.48 -16.68
C LYS A 459 14.96 -14.95 -16.71
N THR A 460 16.08 -14.22 -16.84
CA THR A 460 16.17 -12.77 -16.69
C THR A 460 16.30 -12.03 -18.02
N ASN A 461 16.20 -10.70 -17.97
CA ASN A 461 16.48 -9.79 -19.08
C ASN A 461 17.97 -9.35 -19.14
N ILE A 462 18.84 -9.97 -18.35
CA ILE A 462 20.26 -9.62 -18.20
C ILE A 462 21.10 -10.70 -18.84
N ASN A 463 22.08 -10.31 -19.65
CA ASN A 463 23.08 -11.24 -20.20
C ASN A 463 24.04 -11.68 -19.09
N MET A 464 24.28 -12.98 -19.00
CA MET A 464 25.22 -13.57 -18.04
C MET A 464 26.47 -14.05 -18.76
N THR A 465 27.60 -13.97 -18.06
CA THR A 465 28.91 -14.39 -18.56
C THR A 465 29.62 -15.27 -17.54
N ASP A 466 30.65 -15.96 -18.00
CA ASP A 466 31.58 -16.74 -17.17
C ASP A 466 30.88 -17.73 -16.22
N ILE A 467 29.85 -18.41 -16.75
CA ILE A 467 28.99 -19.29 -15.96
C ILE A 467 29.73 -20.59 -15.68
N GLN A 468 29.87 -20.95 -14.41
CA GLN A 468 30.44 -22.21 -13.97
C GLN A 468 29.33 -23.18 -13.56
N ILE A 469 29.39 -24.38 -14.11
CA ILE A 469 28.34 -25.40 -13.98
C ILE A 469 28.97 -26.71 -13.57
N GLN A 470 28.46 -27.34 -12.53
CA GLN A 470 28.82 -28.70 -12.16
C GLN A 470 27.72 -29.65 -12.55
N VAL A 471 28.02 -30.67 -13.31
CA VAL A 471 27.12 -31.77 -13.65
C VAL A 471 27.61 -33.06 -12.99
N SER A 472 26.71 -33.76 -12.32
CA SER A 472 26.97 -35.08 -11.78
C SER A 472 25.83 -36.04 -12.17
N ALA A 473 26.19 -37.32 -12.42
CA ALA A 473 25.24 -38.35 -12.78
C ALA A 473 25.80 -39.73 -12.48
N GLN A 474 24.93 -40.74 -12.41
CA GLN A 474 25.32 -42.15 -12.49
C GLN A 474 25.08 -42.66 -13.92
N ILE A 475 26.17 -43.03 -14.61
CA ILE A 475 26.15 -43.56 -15.95
C ILE A 475 26.50 -45.06 -15.87
N ASP A 476 25.58 -45.92 -16.20
CA ASP A 476 25.73 -47.39 -16.10
C ASP A 476 26.25 -47.84 -14.73
N GLY A 477 25.72 -47.22 -13.65
CA GLY A 477 26.10 -47.49 -12.25
C GLY A 477 27.40 -46.80 -11.76
N ARG A 478 28.14 -46.09 -12.62
CA ARG A 478 29.35 -45.34 -12.24
C ARG A 478 28.98 -43.86 -11.97
N ALA A 479 29.40 -43.38 -10.82
CA ALA A 479 29.26 -41.94 -10.50
C ALA A 479 30.29 -41.12 -11.29
N LEU A 480 29.82 -40.13 -12.03
CA LEU A 480 30.63 -39.17 -12.78
C LEU A 480 30.29 -37.78 -12.33
N GLN A 481 31.31 -36.89 -12.28
CA GLN A 481 31.14 -35.46 -12.02
C GLN A 481 32.12 -34.68 -12.88
N ARG A 482 31.70 -33.56 -13.41
CA ARG A 482 32.52 -32.65 -14.22
C ARG A 482 32.02 -31.23 -14.13
N ASP A 483 32.97 -30.30 -14.12
CA ASP A 483 32.73 -28.89 -14.20
C ASP A 483 32.79 -28.43 -15.67
N PHE A 484 31.89 -27.54 -16.04
CA PHE A 484 31.82 -26.93 -17.36
C PHE A 484 31.83 -25.40 -17.20
N SER A 485 32.48 -24.72 -18.13
CA SER A 485 32.46 -23.25 -18.21
C SER A 485 31.72 -22.83 -19.46
N LEU A 486 30.77 -21.93 -19.30
CA LEU A 486 30.02 -21.33 -20.41
C LEU A 486 30.36 -19.84 -20.48
N LYS A 487 30.82 -19.40 -21.63
CA LYS A 487 31.25 -18.00 -21.83
C LYS A 487 30.11 -17.00 -21.67
N SER A 488 28.91 -17.32 -22.17
CA SER A 488 27.74 -16.43 -22.05
C SER A 488 26.43 -17.19 -22.19
N LEU A 489 25.39 -16.65 -21.54
CA LEU A 489 24.00 -17.05 -21.72
C LEU A 489 23.13 -15.79 -21.82
N ASN A 490 22.69 -15.50 -23.03
CA ASN A 490 21.95 -14.28 -23.30
C ASN A 490 20.61 -14.21 -22.54
N ALA A 491 20.11 -13.00 -22.37
CA ALA A 491 18.82 -12.75 -21.77
C ALA A 491 17.70 -13.60 -22.40
N LYS A 492 16.88 -14.26 -21.58
CA LYS A 492 15.77 -15.14 -21.99
C LYS A 492 16.17 -16.32 -22.90
N ALA A 493 17.47 -16.53 -23.13
CA ALA A 493 17.93 -17.64 -23.98
C ALA A 493 17.98 -18.96 -23.22
N SER A 494 17.88 -20.04 -23.99
CA SER A 494 18.16 -21.40 -23.52
C SER A 494 19.34 -21.99 -24.30
N LEU A 495 20.11 -22.84 -23.66
CA LEU A 495 21.28 -23.48 -24.22
C LEU A 495 21.32 -24.96 -23.81
N SER A 496 21.73 -25.80 -24.76
CA SER A 496 21.98 -27.22 -24.52
C SER A 496 23.48 -27.47 -24.41
N LEU A 497 23.92 -28.03 -23.29
CA LEU A 497 25.30 -28.38 -23.04
C LEU A 497 25.46 -29.91 -23.10
N ALA A 498 26.19 -30.38 -24.10
CA ALA A 498 26.52 -31.81 -24.23
C ALA A 498 27.59 -32.16 -23.20
N THR A 499 27.32 -33.10 -22.31
CA THR A 499 28.30 -33.51 -21.25
C THR A 499 29.40 -34.40 -21.78
N GLY A 500 29.23 -35.01 -22.95
CA GLY A 500 30.12 -36.03 -23.48
C GLY A 500 29.94 -37.40 -22.82
N TRP A 501 28.98 -37.58 -21.91
CA TRP A 501 28.66 -38.86 -21.26
C TRP A 501 27.57 -39.59 -21.98
N LYS A 502 27.87 -40.82 -22.38
CA LYS A 502 26.96 -41.68 -23.11
C LYS A 502 26.73 -42.96 -22.30
N ALA A 503 25.48 -43.33 -22.11
CA ALA A 503 25.09 -44.55 -21.43
C ALA A 503 24.84 -45.71 -22.44
N ALA A 504 25.23 -46.91 -22.08
CA ALA A 504 24.83 -48.12 -22.81
C ALA A 504 23.52 -48.69 -22.24
N ILE A 505 23.23 -48.45 -20.95
CA ILE A 505 22.09 -49.06 -20.24
C ILE A 505 21.21 -47.97 -19.56
N SER A 506 21.81 -47.09 -18.71
CA SER A 506 21.02 -46.14 -17.93
C SER A 506 21.77 -44.91 -17.51
N ILE A 507 21.06 -43.78 -17.39
CA ILE A 507 21.47 -42.55 -16.76
C ILE A 507 20.54 -42.29 -15.58
N THR A 508 21.11 -42.15 -14.36
CA THR A 508 20.32 -41.91 -13.13
C THR A 508 21.00 -40.87 -12.24
N ASN A 509 20.29 -40.38 -11.24
CA ASN A 509 20.80 -39.45 -10.23
C ASN A 509 21.48 -38.20 -10.83
N VAL A 510 20.89 -37.64 -11.87
CA VAL A 510 21.41 -36.44 -12.53
C VAL A 510 21.22 -35.21 -11.63
N SER A 511 22.30 -34.47 -11.37
CA SER A 511 22.28 -33.18 -10.68
C SER A 511 23.05 -32.16 -11.49
N ILE A 512 22.49 -30.96 -11.65
CA ILE A 512 23.13 -29.83 -12.31
C ILE A 512 23.10 -28.66 -11.33
N GLN A 513 24.27 -28.13 -11.02
CA GLN A 513 24.43 -27.01 -10.10
C GLN A 513 25.12 -25.85 -10.82
N ILE A 514 24.59 -24.66 -10.66
CA ILE A 514 25.26 -23.43 -11.09
C ILE A 514 26.14 -22.99 -9.93
N LEU A 515 27.45 -22.96 -10.15
CA LEU A 515 28.44 -22.61 -9.13
C LEU A 515 28.72 -21.11 -9.11
N ASP A 516 28.76 -20.49 -10.30
CA ASP A 516 29.08 -19.08 -10.47
C ASP A 516 28.47 -18.54 -11.76
N ALA A 517 28.18 -17.25 -11.79
CA ALA A 517 27.83 -16.50 -13.00
C ALA A 517 28.08 -15.01 -12.78
N ASN A 518 28.64 -14.36 -13.80
CA ASN A 518 28.81 -12.92 -13.84
C ASN A 518 27.74 -12.27 -14.73
N VAL A 519 27.64 -10.96 -14.67
CA VAL A 519 26.77 -10.15 -15.53
C VAL A 519 27.63 -9.30 -16.47
N SER A 520 27.25 -9.21 -17.74
CA SER A 520 27.88 -8.25 -18.66
C SER A 520 27.45 -6.84 -18.28
N GLN A 521 28.41 -5.96 -18.03
CA GLN A 521 28.16 -4.53 -17.81
C GLN A 521 27.63 -3.85 -19.07
#